data_50068e1c9d6724d568fcf80e79ebe931
#
_entry.id   50068e1c9d6724d568fcf80e79ebe931
#
_cell.length_a   1.000
_cell.length_b   1.000
_cell.length_c   1.000
_cell.angle_alpha   90.00
_cell.angle_beta   90.00
_cell.angle_gamma   90.00
#
_symmetry.space_group_name_H-M   'P 1'
#
loop_
_entity.id
_entity.type
_entity.pdbx_description
1 polymer ?
#
loop_
_entity_poly.entity_id
_entity_poly.type
_entity_poly.pdbx_seq_one_letter_code
_entity_poly.pdbx_strand_id
1 'polypeptide(L)'
;MESTYQKARLKPEGSAIEYVYREIKPKVNLDDLGPHPIYRGNPNKPMVAFMINVAWGNEYIVPMLDILDETKVKATFFLDGSWLKKNAEMALEIQKRGHQIENHAYSHPNMSQLESTRARLEISKTKDLLKEKLGVENRWFAPPSGDFNDKTVILAAEQGLKTVLWTLDTVDWMKPPAASIVSKIAKKVEPGSLILMHPTASSRDALKGMITAIRNKGLILGTVDETLSPNRVNTP
;
A
#
# COMPACT_ATOMS: atom_id res chain seq x y z
N MET A 1 -34.00 9.69 6.08
CA MET A 1 -33.40 8.34 5.89
C MET A 1 -33.01 7.85 7.25
N GLU A 2 -33.78 6.93 7.79
CA GLU A 2 -33.68 6.45 9.16
C GLU A 2 -32.42 5.57 9.33
N SER A 3 -31.59 5.94 10.31
CA SER A 3 -30.51 5.11 10.82
C SER A 3 -31.13 3.98 11.64
N THR A 4 -31.26 2.81 11.05
CA THR A 4 -31.73 1.62 11.78
C THR A 4 -30.58 1.07 12.62
N TYR A 5 -30.46 1.55 13.86
CA TYR A 5 -29.76 0.82 14.90
C TYR A 5 -30.61 -0.41 15.24
N GLN A 6 -30.13 -1.61 14.87
CA GLN A 6 -30.70 -2.80 15.48
C GLN A 6 -30.18 -2.89 16.91
N LYS A 7 -31.07 -2.71 17.89
CA LYS A 7 -30.79 -3.00 19.29
C LYS A 7 -30.36 -4.45 19.43
N ALA A 8 -29.23 -4.68 20.09
CA ALA A 8 -28.85 -6.01 20.55
C ALA A 8 -30.02 -6.54 21.41
N ARG A 9 -30.66 -7.61 20.97
CA ARG A 9 -31.63 -8.30 21.81
C ARG A 9 -30.85 -9.15 22.80
N LEU A 10 -30.91 -8.76 24.09
CA LEU A 10 -30.49 -9.63 25.18
C LEU A 10 -31.39 -10.84 25.18
N LYS A 11 -30.85 -12.00 24.93
CA LYS A 11 -31.54 -13.28 25.14
C LYS A 11 -31.49 -13.64 26.65
N PRO A 12 -32.47 -14.41 27.16
CA PRO A 12 -32.48 -14.84 28.59
C PRO A 12 -31.20 -15.58 28.98
N GLU A 13 -30.88 -15.59 30.26
CA GLU A 13 -29.69 -16.24 30.84
C GLU A 13 -29.38 -17.60 30.21
N GLY A 14 -28.15 -17.77 29.76
CA GLY A 14 -27.62 -19.01 29.17
C GLY A 14 -27.53 -19.04 27.61
N SER A 15 -27.93 -17.98 26.90
CA SER A 15 -27.78 -17.91 25.45
C SER A 15 -26.53 -17.14 25.02
N ALA A 16 -25.79 -17.69 24.06
CA ALA A 16 -24.65 -17.01 23.46
C ALA A 16 -25.07 -15.65 22.85
N ILE A 17 -24.26 -14.64 23.02
CA ILE A 17 -24.45 -13.33 22.37
C ILE A 17 -24.14 -13.51 20.90
N GLU A 18 -25.14 -13.37 20.03
CA GLU A 18 -24.95 -13.37 18.60
C GLU A 18 -24.71 -11.92 18.12
N TYR A 19 -23.51 -11.66 17.61
CA TYR A 19 -23.19 -10.38 16.99
C TYR A 19 -23.60 -10.42 15.52
N VAL A 20 -24.64 -9.64 15.15
CA VAL A 20 -25.05 -9.46 13.77
C VAL A 20 -24.35 -8.20 13.24
N TYR A 21 -23.39 -8.37 12.35
CA TYR A 21 -22.73 -7.25 11.66
C TYR A 21 -23.51 -6.92 10.39
N ARG A 22 -23.84 -5.65 10.23
CA ARG A 22 -24.43 -5.13 9.00
C ARG A 22 -23.40 -4.26 8.30
N GLU A 23 -23.14 -4.55 7.04
CA GLU A 23 -22.34 -3.69 6.19
C GLU A 23 -23.06 -2.35 5.98
N ILE A 24 -22.45 -1.26 6.41
CA ILE A 24 -22.95 0.10 6.16
C ILE A 24 -21.99 0.69 5.12
N LYS A 25 -22.53 0.98 3.93
CA LYS A 25 -21.75 1.70 2.91
C LYS A 25 -21.33 3.06 3.50
N PRO A 26 -20.06 3.46 3.36
CA PRO A 26 -19.61 4.77 3.80
C PRO A 26 -20.39 5.86 3.06
N LYS A 27 -20.64 6.99 3.73
CA LYS A 27 -21.31 8.14 3.12
C LYS A 27 -20.46 8.82 2.04
N VAL A 28 -19.14 8.71 2.17
CA VAL A 28 -18.12 9.24 1.24
C VAL A 28 -17.08 8.14 1.02
N ASN A 29 -16.71 7.91 -0.21
CA ASN A 29 -15.60 7.02 -0.58
C ASN A 29 -14.49 7.83 -1.30
N LEU A 30 -13.35 7.20 -1.58
CA LEU A 30 -12.24 7.87 -2.26
C LEU A 30 -12.56 8.28 -3.72
N ASP A 31 -13.61 7.70 -4.31
CA ASP A 31 -14.04 8.04 -5.67
C ASP A 31 -14.87 9.34 -5.70
N ASP A 32 -15.47 9.72 -4.56
CA ASP A 32 -16.24 10.96 -4.41
C ASP A 32 -15.35 12.19 -4.21
N LEU A 33 -14.09 11.96 -3.86
CA LEU A 33 -13.06 12.99 -3.75
C LEU A 33 -12.46 13.22 -5.14
N GLY A 34 -12.31 14.45 -5.56
CA GLY A 34 -11.58 14.78 -6.78
C GLY A 34 -10.13 14.23 -6.75
N PRO A 35 -9.30 14.50 -7.77
CA PRO A 35 -7.91 14.02 -7.79
C PRO A 35 -7.08 14.67 -6.69
N HIS A 36 -6.84 13.92 -5.62
CA HIS A 36 -6.00 14.32 -4.48
C HIS A 36 -4.94 13.27 -4.18
N PRO A 37 -3.78 13.66 -3.63
CA PRO A 37 -2.83 12.72 -3.09
C PRO A 37 -3.35 12.11 -1.78
N ILE A 38 -3.24 10.79 -1.64
CA ILE A 38 -3.70 10.04 -0.48
C ILE A 38 -2.49 9.63 0.34
N TYR A 39 -2.46 9.99 1.63
CA TYR A 39 -1.32 9.74 2.52
C TYR A 39 -1.60 8.66 3.56
N ARG A 40 -2.86 8.37 3.85
CA ARG A 40 -3.25 7.41 4.89
C ARG A 40 -4.67 6.90 4.67
N GLY A 41 -4.96 5.75 5.25
CA GLY A 41 -6.30 5.18 5.32
C GLY A 41 -7.14 5.75 6.47
N ASN A 42 -8.30 5.15 6.66
CA ASN A 42 -9.24 5.53 7.73
C ASN A 42 -8.62 5.27 9.12
N PRO A 43 -8.51 6.29 10.00
CA PRO A 43 -7.93 6.14 11.34
C PRO A 43 -8.77 5.25 12.29
N ASN A 44 -10.01 4.96 11.93
CA ASN A 44 -10.87 4.04 12.68
C ASN A 44 -10.77 2.58 12.20
N LYS A 45 -9.99 2.31 11.14
CA LYS A 45 -9.75 0.98 10.61
C LYS A 45 -8.39 0.50 11.09
N PRO A 46 -8.29 -0.57 11.90
CA PRO A 46 -7.02 -1.00 12.48
C PRO A 46 -6.11 -1.71 11.44
N MET A 47 -6.01 -1.13 10.27
CA MET A 47 -5.16 -1.64 9.17
C MET A 47 -4.05 -0.68 8.83
N VAL A 48 -2.93 -1.26 8.38
CA VAL A 48 -1.76 -0.55 7.86
C VAL A 48 -1.21 -1.30 6.65
N ALA A 49 -0.48 -0.62 5.75
CA ALA A 49 0.13 -1.27 4.60
C ALA A 49 1.62 -0.94 4.49
N PHE A 50 2.40 -1.94 4.04
CA PHE A 50 3.73 -1.70 3.50
C PHE A 50 3.62 -1.31 2.02
N MET A 51 4.25 -0.19 1.68
CA MET A 51 4.46 0.30 0.31
C MET A 51 5.93 0.04 -0.04
N ILE A 52 6.18 -0.92 -0.90
CA ILE A 52 7.54 -1.31 -1.30
C ILE A 52 7.79 -0.78 -2.71
N ASN A 53 8.54 0.33 -2.81
CA ASN A 53 8.89 0.93 -4.09
C ASN A 53 10.12 0.22 -4.67
N VAL A 54 10.01 -0.23 -5.94
CA VAL A 54 11.02 -1.07 -6.58
C VAL A 54 11.49 -0.44 -7.89
N ALA A 55 12.71 0.05 -7.90
CA ALA A 55 13.46 0.47 -9.07
C ALA A 55 14.86 -0.21 -9.10
N TRP A 56 15.25 -0.88 -8.02
CA TRP A 56 16.54 -1.55 -7.77
C TRP A 56 16.43 -2.52 -6.57
N GLY A 57 17.52 -3.18 -6.17
CA GLY A 57 17.61 -4.03 -4.97
C GLY A 57 17.10 -5.46 -5.18
N ASN A 58 17.25 -6.00 -6.37
CA ASN A 58 16.80 -7.35 -6.74
C ASN A 58 17.21 -8.43 -5.74
N GLU A 59 18.43 -8.34 -5.19
CA GLU A 59 19.00 -9.29 -4.24
C GLU A 59 18.24 -9.37 -2.92
N TYR A 60 17.44 -8.35 -2.59
CA TYR A 60 16.67 -8.30 -1.35
C TYR A 60 15.20 -8.68 -1.54
N ILE A 61 14.69 -8.72 -2.78
CA ILE A 61 13.26 -8.96 -3.04
C ILE A 61 12.85 -10.36 -2.56
N VAL A 62 13.52 -11.42 -3.02
CA VAL A 62 13.16 -12.79 -2.61
C VAL A 62 13.30 -12.99 -1.10
N PRO A 63 14.40 -12.59 -0.43
CA PRO A 63 14.48 -12.63 1.03
C PRO A 63 13.35 -11.88 1.75
N MET A 64 12.90 -10.73 1.24
CA MET A 64 11.76 -10.02 1.81
C MET A 64 10.45 -10.76 1.59
N LEU A 65 10.24 -11.33 0.41
CA LEU A 65 9.08 -12.15 0.10
C LEU A 65 8.99 -13.38 1.02
N ASP A 66 10.12 -14.03 1.31
CA ASP A 66 10.17 -15.19 2.22
C ASP A 66 9.72 -14.80 3.64
N ILE A 67 10.15 -13.62 4.13
CA ILE A 67 9.69 -13.09 5.43
C ILE A 67 8.19 -12.77 5.41
N LEU A 68 7.68 -12.19 4.32
CA LEU A 68 6.27 -11.86 4.17
C LEU A 68 5.41 -13.14 4.13
N ASP A 69 5.86 -14.19 3.46
CA ASP A 69 5.18 -15.49 3.41
C ASP A 69 5.22 -16.19 4.78
N GLU A 70 6.38 -16.26 5.44
CA GLU A 70 6.52 -16.81 6.81
C GLU A 70 5.55 -16.14 7.79
N THR A 71 5.42 -14.83 7.66
CA THR A 71 4.57 -14.03 8.53
C THR A 71 3.11 -13.90 8.04
N LYS A 72 2.78 -14.48 6.87
CA LYS A 72 1.46 -14.40 6.24
C LYS A 72 1.00 -12.95 6.05
N VAL A 73 1.91 -12.06 5.66
CA VAL A 73 1.64 -10.66 5.36
C VAL A 73 1.64 -10.45 3.86
N LYS A 74 0.66 -9.72 3.35
CA LYS A 74 0.67 -9.22 1.98
C LYS A 74 1.03 -7.73 1.99
N ALA A 75 1.80 -7.30 0.99
CA ALA A 75 2.27 -5.93 0.82
C ALA A 75 1.91 -5.42 -0.58
N THR A 76 2.11 -4.13 -0.82
CA THR A 76 1.95 -3.54 -2.15
C THR A 76 3.31 -3.11 -2.69
N PHE A 77 3.64 -3.64 -3.86
CA PHE A 77 4.87 -3.33 -4.58
C PHE A 77 4.56 -2.33 -5.70
N PHE A 78 5.20 -1.17 -5.66
CA PHE A 78 5.12 -0.15 -6.69
C PHE A 78 6.32 -0.29 -7.60
N LEU A 79 6.11 -0.75 -8.83
CA LEU A 79 7.19 -1.10 -9.75
C LEU A 79 7.51 0.04 -10.71
N ASP A 80 8.78 0.40 -10.80
CA ASP A 80 9.33 1.21 -11.90
C ASP A 80 9.24 0.44 -13.21
N GLY A 81 8.75 1.09 -14.27
CA GLY A 81 8.51 0.42 -15.55
C GLY A 81 9.80 -0.04 -16.24
N SER A 82 10.90 0.70 -16.09
CA SER A 82 12.19 0.32 -16.66
C SER A 82 12.80 -0.87 -15.92
N TRP A 83 12.57 -0.97 -14.62
CA TRP A 83 12.91 -2.13 -13.82
C TRP A 83 12.04 -3.34 -14.21
N LEU A 84 10.73 -3.18 -14.30
CA LEU A 84 9.79 -4.24 -14.70
C LEU A 84 10.15 -4.82 -16.07
N LYS A 85 10.49 -3.96 -17.03
CA LYS A 85 10.89 -4.40 -18.38
C LYS A 85 12.08 -5.37 -18.34
N LYS A 86 13.01 -5.17 -17.40
CA LYS A 86 14.24 -5.98 -17.28
C LYS A 86 14.07 -7.18 -16.35
N ASN A 87 13.09 -7.15 -15.45
CA ASN A 87 12.93 -8.09 -14.35
C ASN A 87 11.52 -8.68 -14.27
N ALA A 88 10.91 -8.95 -15.43
CA ALA A 88 9.53 -9.46 -15.49
C ALA A 88 9.32 -10.76 -14.70
N GLU A 89 10.31 -11.66 -14.68
CA GLU A 89 10.26 -12.92 -13.90
C GLU A 89 10.19 -12.64 -12.40
N MET A 90 10.96 -11.67 -11.90
CA MET A 90 10.92 -11.26 -10.50
C MET A 90 9.56 -10.61 -10.15
N ALA A 91 9.01 -9.81 -11.05
CA ALA A 91 7.69 -9.23 -10.88
C ALA A 91 6.58 -10.30 -10.87
N LEU A 92 6.69 -11.33 -11.71
CA LEU A 92 5.81 -12.50 -11.68
C LEU A 92 5.93 -13.26 -10.36
N GLU A 93 7.13 -13.37 -9.79
CA GLU A 93 7.32 -14.01 -8.48
C GLU A 93 6.61 -13.23 -7.37
N ILE A 94 6.73 -11.90 -7.35
CA ILE A 94 5.98 -11.03 -6.44
C ILE A 94 4.46 -11.28 -6.56
N GLN A 95 3.96 -11.32 -7.80
CA GLN A 95 2.54 -11.57 -8.08
C GLN A 95 2.09 -12.97 -7.64
N LYS A 96 2.84 -14.01 -7.97
CA LYS A 96 2.52 -15.41 -7.59
C LYS A 96 2.42 -15.62 -6.09
N ARG A 97 3.20 -14.87 -5.32
CA ARG A 97 3.11 -14.87 -3.85
C ARG A 97 1.95 -14.02 -3.32
N GLY A 98 1.07 -13.50 -4.20
CA GLY A 98 -0.19 -12.84 -3.86
C GLY A 98 -0.03 -11.41 -3.34
N HIS A 99 1.05 -10.73 -3.67
CA HIS A 99 1.24 -9.32 -3.36
C HIS A 99 0.54 -8.42 -4.39
N GLN A 100 0.11 -7.25 -3.96
CA GLN A 100 -0.45 -6.23 -4.84
C GLN A 100 0.69 -5.56 -5.63
N ILE A 101 0.48 -5.31 -6.92
CA ILE A 101 1.45 -4.65 -7.79
C ILE A 101 0.83 -3.40 -8.38
N GLU A 102 1.56 -2.28 -8.30
CA GLU A 102 1.13 -0.95 -8.65
C GLU A 102 2.22 -0.14 -9.38
N ASN A 103 1.89 1.08 -9.80
CA ASN A 103 2.67 1.92 -10.69
C ASN A 103 3.63 2.88 -9.96
N HIS A 104 4.92 2.88 -10.35
CA HIS A 104 5.95 3.79 -9.83
C HIS A 104 6.63 4.62 -10.95
N ALA A 105 5.88 5.06 -11.94
CA ALA A 105 6.37 5.68 -13.17
C ALA A 105 7.31 4.74 -13.98
N TYR A 106 7.84 5.22 -15.11
CA TYR A 106 8.64 4.39 -16.01
C TYR A 106 10.14 4.46 -15.76
N SER A 107 10.68 5.66 -15.52
CA SER A 107 12.13 5.89 -15.44
C SER A 107 12.57 6.64 -14.18
N HIS A 108 11.74 6.63 -13.14
CA HIS A 108 11.99 7.22 -11.84
C HIS A 108 12.32 8.74 -11.87
N PRO A 109 11.59 9.57 -12.62
CA PRO A 109 11.89 11.00 -12.68
C PRO A 109 11.26 11.79 -11.54
N ASN A 110 11.72 13.02 -11.33
CA ASN A 110 11.00 14.01 -10.54
C ASN A 110 9.76 14.46 -11.33
N MET A 111 8.59 13.96 -10.96
CA MET A 111 7.34 14.15 -11.71
C MET A 111 6.88 15.59 -11.77
N SER A 112 7.14 16.39 -10.71
CA SER A 112 6.76 17.80 -10.64
C SER A 112 7.45 18.66 -11.68
N GLN A 113 8.62 18.24 -12.15
CA GLN A 113 9.45 18.99 -13.10
C GLN A 113 9.19 18.64 -14.56
N LEU A 114 8.37 17.62 -14.81
CA LEU A 114 8.10 17.17 -16.18
C LEU A 114 7.00 17.99 -16.87
N GLU A 115 7.15 18.17 -18.17
CA GLU A 115 6.06 18.62 -19.02
C GLU A 115 4.92 17.58 -19.04
N SER A 116 3.67 18.04 -19.25
CA SER A 116 2.46 17.19 -19.14
C SER A 116 2.54 15.95 -20.02
N THR A 117 2.98 16.08 -21.26
CA THR A 117 3.11 14.94 -22.19
C THR A 117 4.11 13.91 -21.67
N ARG A 118 5.25 14.35 -21.14
CA ARG A 118 6.27 13.45 -20.58
C ARG A 118 5.76 12.79 -19.30
N ALA A 119 5.16 13.56 -18.38
CA ALA A 119 4.60 13.03 -17.15
C ALA A 119 3.52 11.97 -17.43
N ARG A 120 2.64 12.22 -18.40
CA ARG A 120 1.63 11.25 -18.86
C ARG A 120 2.26 9.95 -19.35
N LEU A 121 3.33 10.06 -20.19
CA LEU A 121 4.04 8.90 -20.73
C LEU A 121 4.76 8.08 -19.65
N GLU A 122 5.28 8.71 -18.61
CA GLU A 122 5.90 8.02 -17.48
C GLU A 122 4.89 7.09 -16.76
N ILE A 123 3.67 7.55 -16.61
CA ILE A 123 2.60 6.79 -15.96
C ILE A 123 2.04 5.71 -16.91
N SER A 124 1.67 6.10 -18.15
CA SER A 124 1.01 5.18 -19.09
C SER A 124 1.89 4.01 -19.50
N LYS A 125 3.18 4.26 -19.79
CA LYS A 125 4.12 3.18 -20.17
C LYS A 125 4.22 2.09 -19.09
N THR A 126 4.24 2.48 -17.84
CA THR A 126 4.28 1.49 -16.74
C THR A 126 2.95 0.77 -16.60
N LYS A 127 1.83 1.48 -16.74
CA LYS A 127 0.50 0.90 -16.75
C LYS A 127 0.37 -0.17 -17.84
N ASP A 128 0.79 0.16 -19.05
CA ASP A 128 0.75 -0.75 -20.20
C ASP A 128 1.65 -1.97 -19.99
N LEU A 129 2.85 -1.79 -19.43
CA LEU A 129 3.76 -2.88 -19.11
C LEU A 129 3.22 -3.79 -18.01
N LEU A 130 2.59 -3.25 -16.96
CA LEU A 130 1.95 -4.03 -15.90
C LEU A 130 0.86 -4.92 -16.48
N LYS A 131 0.05 -4.39 -17.39
CA LYS A 131 -0.97 -5.16 -18.10
C LYS A 131 -0.38 -6.18 -19.04
N GLU A 132 0.60 -5.80 -19.86
CA GLU A 132 1.24 -6.68 -20.85
C GLU A 132 1.98 -7.86 -20.18
N LYS A 133 2.79 -7.58 -19.16
CA LYS A 133 3.68 -8.59 -18.57
C LYS A 133 3.04 -9.41 -17.47
N LEU A 134 2.08 -8.84 -16.73
CA LEU A 134 1.53 -9.43 -15.51
C LEU A 134 0.00 -9.58 -15.56
N GLY A 135 -0.68 -9.02 -16.56
CA GLY A 135 -2.14 -8.95 -16.60
C GLY A 135 -2.75 -8.07 -15.51
N VAL A 136 -1.97 -7.19 -14.89
CA VAL A 136 -2.39 -6.35 -13.77
C VAL A 136 -3.04 -5.07 -14.28
N GLU A 137 -4.27 -4.81 -13.81
CA GLU A 137 -4.94 -3.51 -13.94
C GLU A 137 -4.67 -2.71 -12.65
N ASN A 138 -3.61 -1.90 -12.68
CA ASN A 138 -3.22 -1.10 -11.52
C ASN A 138 -4.17 0.06 -11.26
N ARG A 139 -4.31 0.46 -10.00
CA ARG A 139 -5.22 1.50 -9.51
C ARG A 139 -4.50 2.63 -8.79
N TRP A 140 -3.29 2.38 -8.34
CA TRP A 140 -2.51 3.31 -7.54
C TRP A 140 -1.25 3.72 -8.27
N PHE A 141 -0.90 4.98 -8.08
CA PHE A 141 0.34 5.56 -8.58
C PHE A 141 1.10 6.18 -7.40
N ALA A 142 2.28 5.64 -7.09
CA ALA A 142 3.21 6.25 -6.15
C ALA A 142 4.25 7.04 -6.96
N PRO A 143 4.30 8.38 -6.87
CA PRO A 143 5.29 9.15 -7.60
C PRO A 143 6.70 8.87 -7.09
N PRO A 144 7.70 8.73 -8.00
CA PRO A 144 9.10 8.57 -7.61
C PRO A 144 9.56 9.63 -6.62
N SER A 145 10.31 9.22 -5.62
CA SER A 145 10.79 10.10 -4.53
C SER A 145 9.70 10.88 -3.78
N GLY A 146 8.42 10.54 -3.97
CA GLY A 146 7.30 11.34 -3.47
C GLY A 146 7.19 12.70 -4.14
N ASP A 147 7.83 12.91 -5.28
CA ASP A 147 7.83 14.18 -6.00
C ASP A 147 6.62 14.29 -6.93
N PHE A 148 5.77 15.26 -6.67
CA PHE A 148 4.56 15.54 -7.45
C PHE A 148 4.13 17.00 -7.32
N ASN A 149 3.20 17.41 -8.17
CA ASN A 149 2.41 18.64 -8.08
C ASN A 149 0.96 18.34 -8.50
N ASP A 150 0.08 19.33 -8.46
CA ASP A 150 -1.35 19.14 -8.83
C ASP A 150 -1.50 18.57 -10.24
N LYS A 151 -0.66 19.01 -11.18
CA LYS A 151 -0.62 18.48 -12.54
C LYS A 151 -0.34 16.96 -12.56
N THR A 152 0.62 16.50 -11.77
CA THR A 152 0.94 15.06 -11.65
C THR A 152 -0.27 14.25 -11.18
N VAL A 153 -0.97 14.74 -10.16
CA VAL A 153 -2.15 14.09 -9.58
C VAL A 153 -3.31 14.03 -10.59
N ILE A 154 -3.55 15.13 -11.31
CA ILE A 154 -4.57 15.19 -12.36
C ILE A 154 -4.24 14.21 -13.50
N LEU A 155 -2.98 14.18 -13.97
CA LEU A 155 -2.54 13.29 -15.05
C LEU A 155 -2.64 11.79 -14.66
N ALA A 156 -2.42 11.45 -13.39
CA ALA A 156 -2.65 10.10 -12.90
C ALA A 156 -4.16 9.77 -12.90
N ALA A 157 -5.00 10.68 -12.41
CA ALA A 157 -6.45 10.52 -12.37
C ALA A 157 -7.06 10.35 -13.77
N GLU A 158 -6.61 11.11 -14.76
CA GLU A 158 -7.04 10.99 -16.16
C GLU A 158 -6.73 9.61 -16.77
N GLN A 159 -5.77 8.87 -16.19
CA GLN A 159 -5.43 7.51 -16.57
C GLN A 159 -6.09 6.45 -15.68
N GLY A 160 -7.01 6.87 -14.81
CA GLY A 160 -7.75 6.00 -13.89
C GLY A 160 -6.97 5.59 -12.65
N LEU A 161 -5.87 6.30 -12.34
CA LEU A 161 -5.03 6.01 -11.17
C LEU A 161 -5.21 7.06 -10.08
N LYS A 162 -5.20 6.61 -8.82
CA LYS A 162 -5.15 7.50 -7.66
C LYS A 162 -3.70 7.64 -7.18
N THR A 163 -3.28 8.87 -6.92
CA THR A 163 -1.95 9.15 -6.38
C THR A 163 -1.90 8.81 -4.90
N VAL A 164 -0.94 7.97 -4.51
CA VAL A 164 -0.75 7.55 -3.12
C VAL A 164 0.67 7.85 -2.67
N LEU A 165 0.78 8.36 -1.45
CA LEU A 165 2.03 8.59 -0.74
C LEU A 165 2.02 7.79 0.57
N TRP A 166 2.82 8.19 1.55
CA TRP A 166 3.01 7.48 2.81
C TRP A 166 2.89 8.40 4.02
N THR A 167 2.53 7.82 5.14
CA THR A 167 2.54 8.47 6.45
C THR A 167 3.88 8.30 7.16
N LEU A 168 4.51 7.14 6.95
CA LEU A 168 5.77 6.78 7.57
C LEU A 168 6.77 6.33 6.52
N ASP A 169 8.01 6.80 6.65
CA ASP A 169 9.13 6.42 5.82
C ASP A 169 10.18 5.71 6.67
N THR A 170 10.61 4.53 6.25
CA THR A 170 11.70 3.79 6.91
C THR A 170 13.04 4.51 6.78
N VAL A 171 13.21 5.31 5.71
CA VAL A 171 14.47 5.96 5.32
C VAL A 171 15.59 4.93 5.12
N ASP A 172 15.23 3.75 4.65
CA ASP A 172 16.10 2.58 4.50
C ASP A 172 17.23 2.79 3.48
N TRP A 173 17.02 3.67 2.51
CA TRP A 173 18.00 4.08 1.51
C TRP A 173 19.24 4.76 2.12
N MET A 174 19.14 5.31 3.34
CA MET A 174 20.29 5.80 4.12
C MET A 174 21.02 4.70 4.88
N LYS A 175 20.62 3.44 4.72
CA LYS A 175 21.22 2.26 5.36
C LYS A 175 21.27 2.33 6.90
N PRO A 176 20.19 2.75 7.58
CA PRO A 176 20.17 2.77 9.04
C PRO A 176 20.18 1.34 9.60
N PRO A 177 20.61 1.15 10.85
CA PRO A 177 20.46 -0.14 11.54
C PRO A 177 19.00 -0.58 11.58
N ALA A 178 18.74 -1.87 11.35
CA ALA A 178 17.38 -2.43 11.37
C ALA A 178 16.61 -2.11 12.66
N ALA A 179 17.26 -2.16 13.82
CA ALA A 179 16.66 -1.84 15.11
C ALA A 179 16.12 -0.40 15.17
N SER A 180 16.77 0.56 14.51
CA SER A 180 16.31 1.95 14.48
C SER A 180 15.05 2.11 13.62
N ILE A 181 14.95 1.38 12.51
CA ILE A 181 13.73 1.31 11.70
C ILE A 181 12.59 0.73 12.52
N VAL A 182 12.80 -0.43 13.15
CA VAL A 182 11.79 -1.09 13.99
C VAL A 182 11.30 -0.15 15.10
N SER A 183 12.22 0.50 15.82
CA SER A 183 11.88 1.45 16.89
C SER A 183 11.05 2.64 16.39
N LYS A 184 11.45 3.21 15.23
CA LYS A 184 10.72 4.32 14.60
C LYS A 184 9.29 3.92 14.24
N ILE A 185 9.12 2.76 13.59
CA ILE A 185 7.80 2.28 13.18
C ILE A 185 6.97 1.90 14.41
N ALA A 186 7.53 1.15 15.37
CA ALA A 186 6.85 0.81 16.61
C ALA A 186 6.30 2.04 17.35
N LYS A 187 7.05 3.14 17.37
CA LYS A 187 6.64 4.38 18.03
C LYS A 187 5.52 5.11 17.29
N LYS A 188 5.58 5.17 15.96
CA LYS A 188 4.79 6.11 15.14
C LYS A 188 3.63 5.49 14.39
N VAL A 189 3.59 4.16 14.24
CA VAL A 189 2.52 3.49 13.48
C VAL A 189 1.18 3.63 14.18
N GLU A 190 0.16 3.99 13.38
CA GLU A 190 -1.23 4.22 13.79
C GLU A 190 -2.16 3.58 12.76
N PRO A 191 -3.46 3.37 13.09
CA PRO A 191 -4.44 2.92 12.11
C PRO A 191 -4.44 3.79 10.85
N GLY A 192 -4.49 3.15 9.69
CA GLY A 192 -4.43 3.81 8.38
C GLY A 192 -3.03 4.15 7.89
N SER A 193 -1.97 3.88 8.65
CA SER A 193 -0.60 4.19 8.22
C SER A 193 -0.21 3.44 6.95
N LEU A 194 0.37 4.18 6.01
CA LEU A 194 1.07 3.66 4.84
C LEU A 194 2.57 3.82 5.08
N ILE A 195 3.32 2.73 5.00
CA ILE A 195 4.73 2.66 5.42
C ILE A 195 5.61 2.43 4.19
N LEU A 196 6.36 3.46 3.79
CA LEU A 196 7.31 3.38 2.69
C LEU A 196 8.54 2.59 3.08
N MET A 197 8.96 1.72 2.17
CA MET A 197 10.26 1.04 2.18
C MET A 197 10.71 0.68 0.76
N HIS A 198 11.96 0.26 0.64
CA HIS A 198 12.55 -0.23 -0.60
C HIS A 198 13.21 -1.60 -0.35
N PRO A 199 13.52 -2.40 -1.39
CA PRO A 199 14.28 -3.62 -1.24
C PRO A 199 15.74 -3.30 -0.93
N THR A 200 16.04 -3.16 0.36
CA THR A 200 17.38 -2.89 0.93
C THR A 200 17.72 -3.90 2.01
N ALA A 201 19.02 -4.02 2.34
CA ALA A 201 19.45 -4.82 3.49
C ALA A 201 18.78 -4.35 4.79
N SER A 202 18.73 -3.03 5.02
CA SER A 202 18.11 -2.45 6.22
C SER A 202 16.62 -2.78 6.34
N SER A 203 15.86 -2.70 5.24
CA SER A 203 14.43 -3.06 5.22
C SER A 203 14.22 -4.55 5.40
N ARG A 204 14.98 -5.41 4.69
CA ARG A 204 14.91 -6.85 4.86
C ARG A 204 15.13 -7.25 6.32
N ASP A 205 16.19 -6.73 6.95
CA ASP A 205 16.56 -7.07 8.33
C ASP A 205 15.57 -6.51 9.36
N ALA A 206 14.92 -5.37 9.06
CA ALA A 206 13.91 -4.76 9.92
C ALA A 206 12.51 -5.38 9.76
N LEU A 207 12.21 -6.03 8.64
CA LEU A 207 10.84 -6.38 8.22
C LEU A 207 10.11 -7.23 9.26
N LYS A 208 10.72 -8.31 9.75
CA LYS A 208 10.12 -9.20 10.76
C LYS A 208 9.84 -8.47 12.08
N GLY A 209 10.78 -7.60 12.48
CA GLY A 209 10.64 -6.77 13.69
C GLY A 209 9.52 -5.73 13.55
N MET A 210 9.40 -5.08 12.38
CA MET A 210 8.30 -4.14 12.10
C MET A 210 6.94 -4.85 12.14
N ILE A 211 6.81 -6.02 11.51
CA ILE A 211 5.59 -6.82 11.51
C ILE A 211 5.16 -7.15 12.96
N THR A 212 6.11 -7.61 13.77
CA THR A 212 5.86 -7.93 15.18
C THR A 212 5.41 -6.69 15.96
N ALA A 213 6.10 -5.56 15.80
CA ALA A 213 5.77 -4.32 16.49
C ALA A 213 4.38 -3.77 16.11
N ILE A 214 4.00 -3.88 14.83
CA ILE A 214 2.69 -3.47 14.33
C ILE A 214 1.59 -4.36 14.93
N ARG A 215 1.78 -5.67 14.92
CA ARG A 215 0.82 -6.63 15.51
C ARG A 215 0.65 -6.47 17.01
N ASN A 216 1.72 -6.15 17.74
CA ASN A 216 1.68 -5.88 19.18
C ASN A 216 0.84 -4.64 19.54
N LYS A 217 0.59 -3.75 18.56
CA LYS A 217 -0.36 -2.64 18.70
C LYS A 217 -1.80 -2.99 18.31
N GLY A 218 -2.08 -4.25 18.02
CA GLY A 218 -3.41 -4.68 17.55
C GLY A 218 -3.73 -4.26 16.12
N LEU A 219 -2.71 -3.90 15.31
CA LEU A 219 -2.90 -3.48 13.93
C LEU A 219 -2.73 -4.66 12.97
N ILE A 220 -3.52 -4.65 11.92
CA ILE A 220 -3.55 -5.66 10.86
C ILE A 220 -2.76 -5.15 9.67
N LEU A 221 -1.84 -5.95 9.17
CA LEU A 221 -1.10 -5.66 7.95
C LEU A 221 -1.87 -6.19 6.74
N GLY A 222 -2.02 -5.36 5.73
CA GLY A 222 -2.64 -5.69 4.46
C GLY A 222 -2.02 -4.91 3.31
N THR A 223 -2.64 -5.00 2.14
CA THR A 223 -2.26 -4.22 0.96
C THR A 223 -2.73 -2.77 1.09
N VAL A 224 -2.25 -1.91 0.19
CA VAL A 224 -2.76 -0.53 0.07
C VAL A 224 -4.25 -0.54 -0.26
N ASP A 225 -4.68 -1.41 -1.18
CA ASP A 225 -6.11 -1.57 -1.53
C ASP A 225 -6.96 -1.90 -0.29
N GLU A 226 -6.54 -2.90 0.48
CA GLU A 226 -7.27 -3.29 1.69
C GLU A 226 -7.27 -2.18 2.75
N THR A 227 -6.15 -1.50 2.95
CA THR A 227 -6.02 -0.43 3.94
C THR A 227 -6.85 0.79 3.59
N LEU A 228 -6.90 1.16 2.29
CA LEU A 228 -7.65 2.31 1.79
C LEU A 228 -9.11 1.98 1.44
N SER A 229 -9.48 0.70 1.36
CA SER A 229 -10.85 0.28 1.11
C SER A 229 -11.80 0.82 2.18
N PRO A 230 -13.00 1.30 1.79
CA PRO A 230 -14.04 1.68 2.74
C PRO A 230 -14.63 0.49 3.52
N ASN A 231 -14.37 -0.73 3.08
CA ASN A 231 -14.87 -1.94 3.72
C ASN A 231 -14.27 -2.13 5.10
N ARG A 232 -15.06 -2.63 6.04
CA ARG A 232 -14.56 -3.00 7.37
C ARG A 232 -13.65 -4.23 7.27
N VAL A 233 -12.71 -4.31 8.18
CA VAL A 233 -11.93 -5.54 8.36
C VAL A 233 -12.85 -6.58 8.96
N ASN A 234 -12.95 -7.74 8.32
CA ASN A 234 -13.52 -8.91 8.97
C ASN A 234 -12.54 -9.35 10.05
N THR A 235 -12.81 -8.99 11.29
CA THR A 235 -12.12 -9.62 12.43
C THR A 235 -12.66 -11.03 12.57
N PRO A 236 -11.79 -12.03 12.67
CA PRO A 236 -12.19 -13.42 12.90
C PRO A 236 -13.00 -13.58 14.21
#